data_8eda992e042fdeb86a52d471792c529c
#
_entry.id   8eda992e042fdeb86a52d471792c529c
#
_cell.length_a   1.000
_cell.length_b   1.000
_cell.length_c   1.000
_cell.angle_alpha   90.00
_cell.angle_beta   90.00
_cell.angle_gamma   90.00
#
_symmetry.space_group_name_H-M   'P 1'
#
loop_
_entity.id
_entity.type
_entity.pdbx_description
1 polymer ?
#
loop_
_entity_poly.entity_id
_entity_poly.type
_entity_poly.pdbx_seq_one_letter_code
_entity_poly.pdbx_strand_id
1 'polypeptide(L)'
;QTCALPIFKQIEALQQKGFPLAYVGDVVGTGSSRKSATNSVLWFMGDDIPHVPNKRGGGLCLGGKIAPIFFNTMEDAGALPIEVDVSNLNMGDVIDVYPYKGEVRNHETGELLATFELKTDVLIDEVRAGGRIPLIIGRGLTTKAREALGLPHSDVFRQAKDVAESDRGFSLAQKMVGRACGVKGIRPGAYCEPKMTSVGSQDTTGPMTRDELKDLACLGFSADLVMQSFCHTAAYPKPVDVNTHHTLPDFIMNRGGVSLRPGDGVIHSWLNRMLLPDTVGTGGDSHTRFPIGISF
;
A
#
# COMPACT_ATOMS: atom_id res chain seq x y z
N GLN A 1 -18.61 -23.60 4.13
CA GLN A 1 -17.50 -24.17 3.30
C GLN A 1 -17.99 -24.59 1.90
N THR A 2 -19.24 -24.97 1.70
CA THR A 2 -19.76 -25.47 0.42
C THR A 2 -19.96 -24.39 -0.67
N CYS A 3 -20.15 -23.12 -0.32
CA CYS A 3 -20.35 -22.04 -1.29
C CYS A 3 -19.06 -21.58 -2.02
N ALA A 4 -17.88 -21.84 -1.46
CA ALA A 4 -16.62 -21.40 -2.05
C ALA A 4 -16.03 -22.40 -3.08
N LEU A 5 -16.45 -23.68 -3.03
CA LEU A 5 -15.94 -24.73 -3.92
C LEU A 5 -16.10 -24.44 -5.43
N PRO A 6 -17.21 -23.86 -5.93
CA PRO A 6 -17.32 -23.52 -7.34
C PRO A 6 -16.32 -22.47 -7.80
N ILE A 7 -16.04 -21.47 -6.93
CA ILE A 7 -15.09 -20.38 -7.23
C ILE A 7 -13.66 -20.93 -7.31
N PHE A 8 -13.24 -21.76 -6.36
CA PHE A 8 -11.91 -22.36 -6.39
C PHE A 8 -11.69 -23.23 -7.62
N LYS A 9 -12.69 -24.02 -8.03
CA LYS A 9 -12.62 -24.81 -9.27
C LYS A 9 -12.48 -23.93 -10.52
N GLN A 10 -13.13 -22.77 -10.55
CA GLN A 10 -12.99 -21.81 -11.64
C GLN A 10 -11.58 -21.22 -11.67
N ILE A 11 -11.04 -20.84 -10.51
CA ILE A 11 -9.66 -20.34 -10.40
C ILE A 11 -8.66 -21.40 -10.89
N GLU A 12 -8.79 -22.64 -10.44
CA GLU A 12 -7.95 -23.75 -10.89
C GLU A 12 -8.04 -23.97 -12.41
N ALA A 13 -9.25 -23.91 -12.98
CA ALA A 13 -9.44 -24.04 -14.42
C ALA A 13 -8.81 -22.89 -15.21
N LEU A 14 -8.84 -21.65 -14.68
CA LEU A 14 -8.16 -20.52 -15.28
C LEU A 14 -6.64 -20.66 -15.21
N GLN A 15 -6.09 -21.12 -14.08
CA GLN A 15 -4.65 -21.37 -13.92
C GLN A 15 -4.13 -22.43 -14.90
N GLN A 16 -4.95 -23.45 -15.23
CA GLN A 16 -4.61 -24.49 -16.20
C GLN A 16 -4.42 -23.95 -17.62
N LYS A 17 -4.85 -22.73 -17.94
CA LYS A 17 -4.57 -22.09 -19.24
C LYS A 17 -3.10 -21.70 -19.40
N GLY A 18 -2.30 -21.71 -18.34
CA GLY A 18 -0.87 -21.42 -18.39
C GLY A 18 -0.50 -19.93 -18.39
N PHE A 19 -1.46 -19.06 -18.15
CA PHE A 19 -1.25 -17.60 -18.00
C PHE A 19 -1.41 -17.16 -16.54
N PRO A 20 -0.71 -16.11 -16.09
CA PRO A 20 -0.96 -15.49 -14.81
C PRO A 20 -2.42 -15.01 -14.69
N LEU A 21 -2.97 -15.08 -13.49
CA LEU A 21 -4.33 -14.59 -13.25
C LEU A 21 -4.35 -13.07 -13.05
N ALA A 22 -5.38 -12.42 -13.58
CA ALA A 22 -5.73 -11.06 -13.26
C ALA A 22 -7.02 -11.02 -12.41
N TYR A 23 -7.07 -10.11 -11.44
CA TYR A 23 -8.30 -9.81 -10.71
C TYR A 23 -9.01 -8.62 -11.38
N VAL A 24 -10.25 -8.82 -11.80
CA VAL A 24 -11.00 -7.83 -12.60
C VAL A 24 -12.36 -7.56 -11.95
N GLY A 25 -12.77 -6.29 -11.92
CA GLY A 25 -14.10 -5.91 -11.43
C GLY A 25 -14.44 -4.44 -11.68
N ASP A 26 -15.72 -4.11 -11.79
CA ASP A 26 -16.18 -2.73 -12.02
C ASP A 26 -15.77 -1.80 -10.87
N VAL A 27 -16.02 -2.25 -9.64
CA VAL A 27 -15.63 -1.52 -8.42
C VAL A 27 -14.94 -2.49 -7.47
N VAL A 28 -13.66 -2.25 -7.25
CA VAL A 28 -12.78 -3.16 -6.50
C VAL A 28 -12.44 -2.59 -5.13
N GLY A 29 -12.44 -3.47 -4.12
CA GLY A 29 -11.91 -3.17 -2.78
C GLY A 29 -12.78 -2.25 -1.94
N THR A 30 -14.09 -2.16 -2.19
CA THR A 30 -15.04 -1.38 -1.39
C THR A 30 -15.23 -1.95 0.01
N GLY A 31 -15.58 -1.07 0.95
CA GLY A 31 -15.78 -1.38 2.37
C GLY A 31 -14.62 -0.92 3.24
N SER A 32 -14.65 -1.31 4.52
CA SER A 32 -13.64 -0.95 5.51
C SER A 32 -12.46 -1.93 5.49
N SER A 33 -11.24 -1.47 5.76
CA SER A 33 -10.03 -2.29 6.03
C SER A 33 -9.81 -3.46 5.07
N ARG A 34 -9.61 -3.19 3.79
CA ARG A 34 -9.51 -4.21 2.73
C ARG A 34 -8.14 -4.85 2.55
N LYS A 35 -7.19 -4.64 3.44
CA LYS A 35 -5.85 -5.27 3.40
C LYS A 35 -5.92 -6.79 3.37
N SER A 36 -6.76 -7.41 4.23
CA SER A 36 -6.95 -8.87 4.22
C SER A 36 -7.58 -9.37 2.92
N ALA A 37 -8.50 -8.60 2.32
CA ALA A 37 -9.09 -8.94 1.03
C ALA A 37 -8.03 -8.87 -0.09
N THR A 38 -7.16 -7.86 -0.09
CA THR A 38 -6.03 -7.76 -1.01
C THR A 38 -5.12 -8.97 -0.89
N ASN A 39 -4.72 -9.36 0.33
CA ASN A 39 -3.87 -10.54 0.55
C ASN A 39 -4.53 -11.82 0.05
N SER A 40 -5.85 -11.96 0.20
CA SER A 40 -6.58 -13.11 -0.34
C SER A 40 -6.56 -13.15 -1.87
N VAL A 41 -6.66 -12.01 -2.53
CA VAL A 41 -6.55 -11.92 -4.00
C VAL A 41 -5.13 -12.22 -4.45
N LEU A 42 -4.12 -11.63 -3.80
CA LEU A 42 -2.69 -11.88 -4.08
C LEU A 42 -2.32 -13.35 -3.94
N TRP A 43 -2.96 -14.07 -3.02
CA TRP A 43 -2.73 -15.51 -2.84
C TRP A 43 -3.01 -16.33 -4.11
N PHE A 44 -3.95 -15.89 -4.93
CA PHE A 44 -4.34 -16.60 -6.16
C PHE A 44 -3.69 -16.04 -7.42
N MET A 45 -3.35 -14.77 -7.46
CA MET A 45 -2.80 -14.12 -8.66
C MET A 45 -1.32 -13.77 -8.56
N GLY A 46 -0.76 -13.70 -7.35
CA GLY A 46 0.64 -13.33 -7.13
C GLY A 46 1.57 -14.55 -7.11
N ASP A 47 2.86 -14.26 -7.14
CA ASP A 47 3.94 -15.23 -7.08
C ASP A 47 4.49 -15.37 -5.65
N ASP A 48 5.06 -16.54 -5.35
CA ASP A 48 5.74 -16.77 -4.08
C ASP A 48 6.99 -15.87 -3.97
N ILE A 49 7.12 -15.19 -2.84
CA ILE A 49 8.29 -14.35 -2.58
C ILE A 49 9.42 -15.26 -2.07
N PRO A 50 10.60 -15.27 -2.72
CA PRO A 50 11.72 -16.11 -2.32
C PRO A 50 12.07 -15.92 -0.84
N HIS A 51 12.18 -17.02 -0.11
CA HIS A 51 12.52 -17.07 1.33
C HIS A 51 11.48 -16.46 2.29
N VAL A 52 10.31 -16.03 1.80
CA VAL A 52 9.23 -15.49 2.63
C VAL A 52 8.02 -16.45 2.59
N PRO A 53 7.86 -17.31 3.58
CA PRO A 53 6.77 -18.29 3.58
C PRO A 53 5.41 -17.60 3.78
N ASN A 54 4.39 -18.17 3.12
CA ASN A 54 2.99 -17.76 3.27
C ASN A 54 2.70 -16.30 2.88
N LYS A 55 3.52 -15.73 1.99
CA LYS A 55 3.30 -14.41 1.43
C LYS A 55 3.51 -14.46 -0.09
N ARG A 56 2.63 -13.82 -0.83
CA ARG A 56 2.73 -13.66 -2.27
C ARG A 56 2.67 -12.19 -2.64
N GLY A 57 3.36 -11.83 -3.70
CA GLY A 57 3.39 -10.47 -4.25
C GLY A 57 3.26 -10.47 -5.76
N GLY A 58 3.15 -9.31 -6.35
CA GLY A 58 2.96 -9.16 -7.80
C GLY A 58 1.51 -9.42 -8.23
N GLY A 59 1.32 -9.62 -9.52
CA GLY A 59 0.01 -9.83 -10.13
C GLY A 59 -0.65 -8.56 -10.67
N LEU A 60 -1.80 -8.72 -11.31
CA LEU A 60 -2.51 -7.67 -12.03
C LEU A 60 -3.93 -7.50 -11.48
N CYS A 61 -4.31 -6.26 -11.19
CA CYS A 61 -5.67 -5.90 -10.82
C CYS A 61 -6.22 -4.82 -11.77
N LEU A 62 -7.30 -5.11 -12.48
CA LEU A 62 -8.00 -4.16 -13.35
C LEU A 62 -9.34 -3.78 -12.71
N GLY A 63 -9.60 -2.49 -12.57
CA GLY A 63 -10.86 -2.02 -11.99
C GLY A 63 -11.41 -0.79 -12.67
N GLY A 64 -12.72 -0.73 -12.88
CA GLY A 64 -13.37 0.51 -13.28
C GLY A 64 -13.13 1.61 -12.23
N LYS A 65 -13.20 1.20 -10.96
CA LYS A 65 -12.73 1.98 -9.80
C LYS A 65 -12.06 1.04 -8.79
N ILE A 66 -10.96 1.49 -8.21
CA ILE A 66 -10.26 0.74 -7.15
C ILE A 66 -10.20 1.59 -5.89
N ALA A 67 -10.75 1.07 -4.79
CA ALA A 67 -10.74 1.78 -3.52
C ALA A 67 -9.30 2.06 -3.04
N PRO A 68 -8.99 3.25 -2.49
CA PRO A 68 -7.62 3.68 -2.22
C PRO A 68 -6.83 2.73 -1.33
N ILE A 69 -7.42 2.17 -0.27
CA ILE A 69 -6.73 1.22 0.61
C ILE A 69 -6.38 -0.07 -0.14
N PHE A 70 -7.27 -0.57 -0.99
CA PHE A 70 -7.02 -1.75 -1.79
C PHE A 70 -5.91 -1.48 -2.83
N PHE A 71 -5.99 -0.35 -3.51
CA PHE A 71 -4.98 0.10 -4.47
C PHE A 71 -3.59 0.18 -3.84
N ASN A 72 -3.46 0.92 -2.73
CA ASN A 72 -2.18 1.09 -2.03
C ASN A 72 -1.62 -0.23 -1.49
N THR A 73 -2.49 -1.14 -1.02
CA THR A 73 -2.02 -2.46 -0.54
C THR A 73 -1.53 -3.34 -1.70
N MET A 74 -2.08 -3.19 -2.91
CA MET A 74 -1.55 -3.82 -4.12
C MET A 74 -0.16 -3.28 -4.45
N GLU A 75 0.02 -1.95 -4.44
CA GLU A 75 1.33 -1.30 -4.66
C GLU A 75 2.38 -1.81 -3.65
N ASP A 76 2.01 -1.85 -2.37
CA ASP A 76 2.90 -2.34 -1.30
C ASP A 76 3.39 -3.78 -1.55
N ALA A 77 2.56 -4.59 -2.20
CA ALA A 77 2.87 -5.98 -2.55
C ALA A 77 3.50 -6.16 -3.94
N GLY A 78 3.84 -5.08 -4.64
CA GLY A 78 4.41 -5.12 -5.98
C GLY A 78 3.45 -5.60 -7.07
N ALA A 79 2.14 -5.61 -6.79
CA ALA A 79 1.12 -5.85 -7.81
C ALA A 79 0.87 -4.58 -8.63
N LEU A 80 0.30 -4.73 -9.81
CA LEU A 80 -0.05 -3.64 -10.72
C LEU A 80 -1.56 -3.37 -10.69
N PRO A 81 -2.05 -2.42 -9.89
CA PRO A 81 -3.43 -1.97 -9.95
C PRO A 81 -3.62 -0.92 -11.04
N ILE A 82 -4.59 -1.13 -11.92
CA ILE A 82 -4.91 -0.24 -13.04
C ILE A 82 -6.40 0.11 -12.98
N GLU A 83 -6.72 1.40 -12.94
CA GLU A 83 -8.09 1.86 -13.18
C GLU A 83 -8.32 1.99 -14.69
N VAL A 84 -9.25 1.18 -15.20
CA VAL A 84 -9.54 1.05 -16.64
C VAL A 84 -10.99 0.59 -16.82
N ASP A 85 -11.63 0.97 -17.93
CA ASP A 85 -12.93 0.41 -18.29
C ASP A 85 -12.81 -1.10 -18.54
N VAL A 86 -13.54 -1.86 -17.75
CA VAL A 86 -13.53 -3.34 -17.79
C VAL A 86 -14.78 -3.93 -18.45
N SER A 87 -15.66 -3.10 -19.02
CA SER A 87 -16.94 -3.52 -19.60
C SER A 87 -16.79 -4.51 -20.77
N ASN A 88 -15.65 -4.49 -21.46
CA ASN A 88 -15.34 -5.37 -22.59
C ASN A 88 -14.54 -6.63 -22.17
N LEU A 89 -14.32 -6.86 -20.88
CA LEU A 89 -13.58 -8.01 -20.36
C LEU A 89 -14.53 -9.06 -19.80
N ASN A 90 -14.33 -10.31 -20.18
CA ASN A 90 -15.14 -11.43 -19.72
C ASN A 90 -14.30 -12.44 -18.93
N MET A 91 -14.97 -13.22 -18.09
CA MET A 91 -14.35 -14.31 -17.34
C MET A 91 -13.74 -15.33 -18.30
N GLY A 92 -12.43 -15.53 -18.18
CA GLY A 92 -11.68 -16.48 -18.98
C GLY A 92 -11.03 -15.89 -20.24
N ASP A 93 -11.20 -14.60 -20.51
CA ASP A 93 -10.44 -13.92 -21.56
C ASP A 93 -8.93 -13.98 -21.24
N VAL A 94 -8.14 -14.13 -22.28
CA VAL A 94 -6.67 -13.97 -22.21
C VAL A 94 -6.34 -12.61 -22.81
N ILE A 95 -5.66 -11.78 -22.04
CA ILE A 95 -5.38 -10.38 -22.39
C ILE A 95 -3.89 -10.08 -22.29
N ASP A 96 -3.43 -9.16 -23.14
CA ASP A 96 -2.12 -8.56 -23.07
C ASP A 96 -2.25 -7.13 -22.51
N VAL A 97 -1.50 -6.82 -21.46
CA VAL A 97 -1.46 -5.48 -20.87
C VAL A 97 -0.12 -4.82 -21.19
N TYR A 98 -0.18 -3.64 -21.74
CA TYR A 98 0.97 -2.82 -22.12
C TYR A 98 1.05 -1.58 -21.23
N PRO A 99 1.67 -1.67 -20.04
CA PRO A 99 1.64 -0.58 -19.05
C PRO A 99 2.23 0.74 -19.57
N TYR A 100 3.25 0.66 -20.41
CA TYR A 100 3.90 1.85 -20.98
C TYR A 100 3.10 2.52 -22.10
N LYS A 101 2.21 1.78 -22.75
CA LYS A 101 1.33 2.30 -23.80
C LYS A 101 -0.03 2.69 -23.26
N GLY A 102 -0.41 2.18 -22.09
CA GLY A 102 -1.74 2.34 -21.52
C GLY A 102 -2.80 1.56 -22.27
N GLU A 103 -2.49 0.34 -22.70
CA GLU A 103 -3.39 -0.47 -23.53
C GLU A 103 -3.65 -1.84 -22.92
N VAL A 104 -4.89 -2.31 -23.04
CA VAL A 104 -5.31 -3.69 -22.80
C VAL A 104 -5.82 -4.25 -24.12
N ARG A 105 -5.25 -5.36 -24.56
CA ARG A 105 -5.61 -6.00 -25.83
C ARG A 105 -6.02 -7.44 -25.63
N ASN A 106 -6.86 -7.96 -26.52
CA ASN A 106 -7.14 -9.38 -26.61
C ASN A 106 -5.88 -10.11 -27.09
N HIS A 107 -5.48 -11.17 -26.42
CA HIS A 107 -4.25 -11.90 -26.70
C HIS A 107 -4.28 -12.59 -28.08
N GLU A 108 -5.43 -13.16 -28.49
CA GLU A 108 -5.55 -13.93 -29.72
C GLU A 108 -5.71 -13.04 -30.94
N THR A 109 -6.55 -12.00 -30.83
CA THR A 109 -6.90 -11.14 -31.97
C THR A 109 -6.06 -9.86 -32.07
N GLY A 110 -5.40 -9.46 -30.98
CA GLY A 110 -4.71 -8.17 -30.88
C GLY A 110 -5.64 -6.96 -30.79
N GLU A 111 -6.94 -7.18 -30.74
CA GLU A 111 -7.94 -6.10 -30.66
C GLU A 111 -7.74 -5.26 -29.39
N LEU A 112 -7.85 -3.94 -29.53
CA LEU A 112 -7.79 -3.01 -28.39
C LEU A 112 -9.11 -3.08 -27.60
N LEU A 113 -9.04 -3.57 -26.37
CA LEU A 113 -10.20 -3.72 -25.50
C LEU A 113 -10.42 -2.48 -24.63
N ALA A 114 -9.33 -1.86 -24.15
CA ALA A 114 -9.41 -0.67 -23.32
C ALA A 114 -8.09 0.11 -23.33
N THR A 115 -8.17 1.40 -22.95
CA THR A 115 -6.99 2.26 -22.74
C THR A 115 -7.02 2.81 -21.32
N PHE A 116 -5.84 3.08 -20.75
CA PHE A 116 -5.69 3.62 -19.39
C PHE A 116 -4.48 4.55 -19.29
N GLU A 117 -4.47 5.34 -18.23
CA GLU A 117 -3.29 6.09 -17.79
C GLU A 117 -2.95 5.66 -16.36
N LEU A 118 -1.68 5.35 -16.10
CA LEU A 118 -1.23 5.03 -14.75
C LEU A 118 -1.36 6.25 -13.84
N LYS A 119 -1.79 6.06 -12.60
CA LYS A 119 -1.87 7.15 -11.62
C LYS A 119 -0.53 7.83 -11.38
N THR A 120 0.55 7.07 -11.48
CA THR A 120 1.92 7.57 -11.41
C THR A 120 2.86 6.62 -12.14
N ASP A 121 3.91 7.18 -12.76
CA ASP A 121 4.94 6.36 -13.42
C ASP A 121 5.80 5.58 -12.41
N VAL A 122 5.84 6.02 -11.15
CA VAL A 122 6.54 5.34 -10.05
C VAL A 122 5.97 3.94 -9.77
N LEU A 123 4.69 3.73 -10.06
CA LEU A 123 4.02 2.43 -9.91
C LEU A 123 4.77 1.29 -10.65
N ILE A 124 5.33 1.58 -11.81
CA ILE A 124 6.11 0.58 -12.55
C ILE A 124 7.40 0.21 -11.82
N ASP A 125 8.03 1.16 -11.16
CA ASP A 125 9.24 0.89 -10.36
C ASP A 125 8.90 0.09 -9.10
N GLU A 126 7.74 0.33 -8.47
CA GLU A 126 7.23 -0.48 -7.36
C GLU A 126 7.02 -1.94 -7.79
N VAL A 127 6.38 -2.17 -8.94
CA VAL A 127 6.19 -3.52 -9.50
C VAL A 127 7.55 -4.19 -9.77
N ARG A 128 8.49 -3.48 -10.42
CA ARG A 128 9.83 -4.01 -10.73
C ARG A 128 10.65 -4.33 -9.48
N ALA A 129 10.49 -3.55 -8.43
CA ALA A 129 11.17 -3.76 -7.15
C ALA A 129 10.53 -4.86 -6.29
N GLY A 130 9.31 -5.30 -6.61
CA GLY A 130 8.55 -6.24 -5.80
C GLY A 130 7.76 -5.59 -4.67
N GLY A 131 7.56 -4.26 -4.72
CA GLY A 131 6.76 -3.50 -3.79
C GLY A 131 7.37 -2.16 -3.41
N ARG A 132 6.60 -1.36 -2.68
CA ARG A 132 7.00 0.00 -2.29
C ARG A 132 8.20 0.03 -1.36
N ILE A 133 8.24 -0.82 -0.34
CA ILE A 133 9.35 -0.86 0.62
C ILE A 133 10.68 -1.24 -0.05
N PRO A 134 10.75 -2.32 -0.85
CA PRO A 134 11.95 -2.63 -1.63
C PRO A 134 12.41 -1.48 -2.54
N LEU A 135 11.47 -0.77 -3.18
CA LEU A 135 11.80 0.39 -4.01
C LEU A 135 12.42 1.52 -3.19
N ILE A 136 11.82 1.89 -2.07
CA ILE A 136 12.31 2.98 -1.19
C ILE A 136 13.74 2.66 -0.72
N ILE A 137 13.98 1.43 -0.28
CA ILE A 137 15.29 0.99 0.19
C ILE A 137 16.30 1.00 -0.95
N GLY A 138 15.99 0.38 -2.08
CA GLY A 138 16.87 0.30 -3.23
C GLY A 138 17.23 1.67 -3.78
N ARG A 139 16.24 2.57 -3.88
CA ARG A 139 16.43 3.96 -4.31
C ARG A 139 17.31 4.73 -3.34
N GLY A 140 17.05 4.63 -2.03
CA GLY A 140 17.83 5.29 -0.99
C GLY A 140 19.29 4.80 -0.93
N LEU A 141 19.52 3.50 -1.03
CA LEU A 141 20.85 2.93 -1.07
C LEU A 141 21.62 3.35 -2.34
N THR A 142 20.96 3.36 -3.50
CA THR A 142 21.54 3.80 -4.77
C THR A 142 21.97 5.26 -4.68
N THR A 143 21.12 6.13 -4.15
CA THR A 143 21.43 7.56 -3.97
C THR A 143 22.67 7.74 -3.09
N LYS A 144 22.69 7.13 -1.91
CA LYS A 144 23.82 7.22 -0.98
C LYS A 144 25.14 6.69 -1.58
N ALA A 145 25.06 5.56 -2.30
CA ALA A 145 26.25 4.98 -2.94
C ALA A 145 26.79 5.90 -4.04
N ARG A 146 25.94 6.48 -4.86
CA ARG A 146 26.32 7.40 -5.93
C ARG A 146 26.91 8.69 -5.38
N GLU A 147 26.33 9.26 -4.34
CA GLU A 147 26.85 10.43 -3.63
C GLU A 147 28.26 10.16 -3.07
N ALA A 148 28.45 9.01 -2.39
CA ALA A 148 29.75 8.62 -1.85
C ALA A 148 30.83 8.41 -2.92
N LEU A 149 30.43 8.04 -4.14
CA LEU A 149 31.32 7.85 -5.29
C LEU A 149 31.46 9.11 -6.16
N GLY A 150 30.83 10.21 -5.82
CA GLY A 150 30.83 11.43 -6.63
C GLY A 150 30.14 11.27 -8.00
N LEU A 151 29.20 10.33 -8.14
CA LEU A 151 28.47 10.06 -9.36
C LEU A 151 27.17 10.91 -9.42
N PRO A 152 26.68 11.27 -10.62
CA PRO A 152 25.42 11.99 -10.76
C PRO A 152 24.25 11.14 -10.26
N HIS A 153 23.09 11.75 -10.01
CA HIS A 153 21.86 11.02 -9.64
C HIS A 153 21.52 9.92 -10.67
N SER A 154 20.86 8.87 -10.20
CA SER A 154 20.45 7.76 -11.06
C SER A 154 19.21 8.15 -11.86
N ASP A 155 19.21 7.85 -13.14
CA ASP A 155 18.08 7.96 -14.07
C ASP A 155 17.28 6.65 -14.22
N VAL A 156 17.69 5.61 -13.53
CA VAL A 156 17.03 4.28 -13.54
C VAL A 156 15.63 4.33 -12.92
N PHE A 157 15.46 5.21 -11.92
CA PHE A 157 14.19 5.37 -11.22
C PHE A 157 13.33 6.43 -11.90
N ARG A 158 12.06 6.09 -12.10
CA ARG A 158 11.09 7.00 -12.69
C ARG A 158 10.80 8.16 -11.73
N GLN A 159 10.67 9.32 -12.29
CA GLN A 159 10.22 10.52 -11.60
C GLN A 159 8.72 10.69 -11.88
N ALA A 160 7.98 11.12 -10.87
CA ALA A 160 6.61 11.57 -11.11
C ALA A 160 6.62 12.79 -12.04
N LYS A 161 5.57 12.91 -12.86
CA LYS A 161 5.43 14.08 -13.75
C LYS A 161 5.36 15.36 -12.92
N ASP A 162 6.04 16.39 -13.37
CA ASP A 162 5.91 17.70 -12.76
C ASP A 162 4.48 18.23 -12.93
N VAL A 163 3.96 18.78 -11.84
CA VAL A 163 2.65 19.41 -11.85
C VAL A 163 2.82 20.86 -12.29
N ALA A 164 1.95 21.31 -13.20
CA ALA A 164 1.98 22.69 -13.70
C ALA A 164 1.96 23.72 -12.55
N GLU A 165 2.83 24.71 -12.63
CA GLU A 165 2.82 25.84 -11.71
C GLU A 165 1.50 26.60 -11.77
N SER A 166 1.09 27.19 -10.66
CA SER A 166 -0.15 27.94 -10.55
C SER A 166 0.03 29.09 -9.57
N ASP A 167 -0.41 30.28 -9.97
CA ASP A 167 -0.43 31.47 -9.13
C ASP A 167 -1.49 31.41 -8.01
N ARG A 168 -2.35 30.38 -8.01
CA ARG A 168 -3.33 30.18 -6.95
C ARG A 168 -2.65 29.90 -5.63
N GLY A 169 -3.14 30.48 -4.54
CA GLY A 169 -2.71 30.16 -3.19
C GLY A 169 -2.87 28.66 -2.87
N PHE A 170 -2.16 28.19 -1.86
CA PHE A 170 -2.28 26.82 -1.38
C PHE A 170 -3.44 26.68 -0.38
N SER A 171 -4.19 25.61 -0.46
CA SER A 171 -5.13 25.20 0.59
C SER A 171 -4.40 24.85 1.89
N LEU A 172 -5.13 24.72 2.99
CA LEU A 172 -4.53 24.32 4.27
C LEU A 172 -3.84 22.95 4.15
N ALA A 173 -4.50 21.94 3.60
CA ALA A 173 -3.91 20.61 3.39
C ALA A 173 -2.63 20.65 2.54
N GLN A 174 -2.62 21.43 1.45
CA GLN A 174 -1.43 21.60 0.61
C GLN A 174 -0.26 22.25 1.36
N LYS A 175 -0.55 23.22 2.24
CA LYS A 175 0.46 23.85 3.11
C LYS A 175 1.01 22.88 4.15
N MET A 176 0.15 22.07 4.76
CA MET A 176 0.55 21.09 5.78
C MET A 176 1.47 20.03 5.18
N VAL A 177 1.08 19.43 4.04
CA VAL A 177 1.92 18.48 3.31
C VAL A 177 3.21 19.15 2.85
N GLY A 178 3.14 20.38 2.32
CA GLY A 178 4.32 21.15 1.94
C GLY A 178 5.28 21.36 3.10
N ARG A 179 4.77 21.76 4.27
CA ARG A 179 5.58 21.91 5.48
C ARG A 179 6.29 20.62 5.88
N ALA A 180 5.59 19.48 5.80
CA ALA A 180 6.16 18.18 6.08
C ALA A 180 7.24 17.77 5.06
N CYS A 181 7.20 18.33 3.86
CA CYS A 181 8.20 18.17 2.79
C CYS A 181 9.29 19.27 2.79
N GLY A 182 9.24 20.21 3.72
CA GLY A 182 10.20 21.33 3.77
C GLY A 182 9.97 22.43 2.72
N VAL A 183 8.77 22.51 2.11
CA VAL A 183 8.40 23.50 1.08
C VAL A 183 7.11 24.25 1.45
N LYS A 184 6.79 25.34 0.73
CA LYS A 184 5.63 26.19 1.03
C LYS A 184 4.27 25.49 0.86
N GLY A 185 4.20 24.53 -0.05
CA GLY A 185 2.98 23.78 -0.35
C GLY A 185 3.20 22.79 -1.46
N ILE A 186 2.37 21.76 -1.52
CA ILE A 186 2.39 20.71 -2.54
C ILE A 186 1.07 20.73 -3.29
N ARG A 187 1.12 20.73 -4.62
CA ARG A 187 -0.08 20.69 -5.46
C ARG A 187 -0.62 19.25 -5.59
N PRO A 188 -1.94 19.07 -5.75
CA PRO A 188 -2.50 17.77 -6.05
C PRO A 188 -1.87 17.17 -7.32
N GLY A 189 -1.57 15.86 -7.27
CA GLY A 189 -0.90 15.15 -8.37
C GLY A 189 0.63 15.20 -8.32
N ALA A 190 1.24 16.08 -7.52
CA ALA A 190 2.68 16.07 -7.30
C ALA A 190 3.07 14.90 -6.39
N TYR A 191 4.10 14.15 -6.79
CA TYR A 191 4.73 13.18 -5.91
C TYR A 191 5.50 13.89 -4.80
N CYS A 192 5.38 13.40 -3.56
CA CYS A 192 6.11 13.96 -2.43
C CYS A 192 6.34 12.93 -1.34
N GLU A 193 7.34 13.16 -0.50
CA GLU A 193 7.70 12.31 0.63
C GLU A 193 7.63 13.13 1.92
N PRO A 194 6.45 13.33 2.51
CA PRO A 194 6.30 14.11 3.72
C PRO A 194 6.88 13.38 4.93
N LYS A 195 7.59 14.12 5.80
CA LYS A 195 8.00 13.60 7.11
C LYS A 195 6.75 13.36 7.97
N MET A 196 6.53 12.10 8.37
CA MET A 196 5.46 11.74 9.28
C MET A 196 5.84 12.11 10.72
N THR A 197 4.97 12.84 11.40
CA THR A 197 5.12 13.18 12.83
C THR A 197 4.54 12.08 13.71
N SER A 198 3.44 11.48 13.28
CA SER A 198 2.77 10.44 14.06
C SER A 198 2.33 9.26 13.21
N VAL A 199 2.44 8.08 13.79
CA VAL A 199 2.00 6.81 13.18
C VAL A 199 1.11 6.08 14.18
N GLY A 200 -0.13 5.82 13.77
CA GLY A 200 -1.08 5.01 14.54
C GLY A 200 -1.18 3.60 13.97
N SER A 201 -0.84 2.59 14.76
CA SER A 201 -0.97 1.18 14.40
C SER A 201 -1.99 0.49 15.30
N GLN A 202 -2.59 -0.57 14.81
CA GLN A 202 -3.52 -1.40 15.56
C GLN A 202 -3.20 -2.90 15.38
N ASP A 203 -3.80 -3.73 16.20
CA ASP A 203 -3.46 -5.14 16.37
C ASP A 203 -3.75 -6.05 15.16
N THR A 204 -4.45 -5.58 14.14
CA THR A 204 -4.59 -6.30 12.87
C THR A 204 -3.59 -5.85 11.80
N THR A 205 -2.90 -4.73 12.01
CA THR A 205 -1.84 -4.23 11.10
C THR A 205 -0.45 -4.31 11.70
N GLY A 206 -0.31 -4.17 13.02
CA GLY A 206 0.97 -4.24 13.73
C GLY A 206 1.76 -5.53 13.49
N PRO A 207 1.15 -6.73 13.45
CA PRO A 207 1.86 -7.96 13.11
C PRO A 207 2.50 -7.94 11.72
N MET A 208 1.82 -7.38 10.72
CA MET A 208 2.37 -7.23 9.36
C MET A 208 3.59 -6.30 9.37
N THR A 209 3.46 -5.14 10.00
CA THR A 209 4.57 -4.19 10.16
C THR A 209 5.74 -4.81 10.92
N ARG A 210 5.47 -5.59 11.97
CA ARG A 210 6.50 -6.31 12.73
C ARG A 210 7.27 -7.29 11.83
N ASP A 211 6.58 -8.07 11.04
CA ASP A 211 7.18 -9.10 10.21
C ASP A 211 8.01 -8.45 9.09
N GLU A 212 7.51 -7.40 8.45
CA GLU A 212 8.26 -6.60 7.48
C GLU A 212 9.52 -5.94 8.08
N LEU A 213 9.42 -5.36 9.29
CA LEU A 213 10.57 -4.76 9.96
C LEU A 213 11.58 -5.79 10.47
N LYS A 214 11.18 -7.04 10.70
CA LYS A 214 12.12 -8.12 11.02
C LYS A 214 12.98 -8.49 9.83
N ASP A 215 12.39 -8.53 8.64
CA ASP A 215 13.13 -8.77 7.39
C ASP A 215 14.14 -7.65 7.11
N LEU A 216 13.88 -6.45 7.63
CA LEU A 216 14.70 -5.25 7.52
C LEU A 216 15.41 -4.95 8.89
N ALA A 217 16.06 -5.91 9.46
CA ALA A 217 16.51 -6.02 10.87
C ALA A 217 17.13 -4.77 11.52
N CYS A 218 17.63 -3.80 10.74
CA CYS A 218 18.27 -2.58 11.23
C CYS A 218 17.34 -1.34 11.23
N LEU A 219 16.10 -1.45 10.79
CA LEU A 219 15.20 -0.31 10.74
C LEU A 219 14.46 -0.08 12.06
N GLY A 220 14.52 1.17 12.52
CA GLY A 220 13.74 1.70 13.62
C GLY A 220 12.63 2.63 13.11
N PHE A 221 11.88 3.20 14.04
CA PHE A 221 10.88 4.22 13.73
C PHE A 221 11.55 5.60 13.59
N SER A 222 11.15 6.36 12.57
CA SER A 222 11.61 7.74 12.34
C SER A 222 10.58 8.80 12.69
N ALA A 223 9.32 8.43 12.89
CA ALA A 223 8.28 9.35 13.34
C ALA A 223 8.45 9.69 14.83
N ASP A 224 8.10 10.93 15.21
CA ASP A 224 8.23 11.41 16.59
C ASP A 224 7.31 10.64 17.55
N LEU A 225 6.17 10.16 17.08
CA LEU A 225 5.23 9.31 17.81
C LEU A 225 4.80 8.11 16.97
N VAL A 226 5.15 6.92 17.41
CA VAL A 226 4.56 5.66 16.89
C VAL A 226 3.76 5.01 17.99
N MET A 227 2.46 4.82 17.78
CA MET A 227 1.55 4.27 18.78
C MET A 227 0.88 3.00 18.27
N GLN A 228 0.97 1.94 19.07
CA GLN A 228 0.31 0.66 18.83
C GLN A 228 -0.88 0.50 19.78
N SER A 229 -2.03 0.09 19.25
CA SER A 229 -3.22 -0.26 20.05
C SER A 229 -3.68 -1.69 19.81
N PHE A 230 -4.56 -2.18 20.69
CA PHE A 230 -5.14 -3.53 20.66
C PHE A 230 -6.67 -3.47 20.68
N CYS A 231 -7.24 -2.67 19.77
CA CYS A 231 -8.67 -2.38 19.77
C CYS A 231 -9.52 -3.36 18.95
N HIS A 232 -8.94 -4.16 18.05
CA HIS A 232 -9.68 -5.06 17.18
C HIS A 232 -9.70 -6.51 17.68
N THR A 233 -8.69 -6.93 18.43
CA THR A 233 -8.56 -8.30 18.93
C THR A 233 -8.55 -8.38 20.46
N ALA A 234 -9.05 -7.35 21.15
CA ALA A 234 -9.08 -7.25 22.63
C ALA A 234 -9.83 -8.41 23.31
N ALA A 235 -10.75 -9.07 22.59
CA ALA A 235 -11.47 -10.24 23.09
C ALA A 235 -10.81 -11.58 22.72
N TYR A 236 -9.60 -11.56 22.16
CA TYR A 236 -8.84 -12.74 21.75
C TYR A 236 -9.62 -13.74 20.87
N PRO A 237 -10.20 -13.31 19.74
CA PRO A 237 -11.06 -14.16 18.90
C PRO A 237 -10.33 -15.36 18.30
N LYS A 238 -8.99 -15.34 18.26
CA LYS A 238 -8.16 -16.44 17.75
C LYS A 238 -6.95 -16.66 18.66
N PRO A 239 -6.40 -17.87 18.74
CA PRO A 239 -5.19 -18.16 19.54
C PRO A 239 -3.98 -17.30 19.12
N VAL A 240 -3.85 -16.95 17.84
CA VAL A 240 -2.77 -16.07 17.34
C VAL A 240 -2.85 -14.68 17.95
N ASP A 241 -4.04 -14.21 18.34
CA ASP A 241 -4.21 -12.89 18.95
C ASP A 241 -3.57 -12.82 20.33
N VAL A 242 -3.64 -13.92 21.10
CA VAL A 242 -2.95 -14.04 22.37
C VAL A 242 -1.43 -13.86 22.20
N ASN A 243 -0.84 -14.56 21.25
CA ASN A 243 0.59 -14.43 20.93
C ASN A 243 0.94 -13.00 20.48
N THR A 244 0.10 -12.39 19.65
CA THR A 244 0.26 -11.01 19.20
C THR A 244 0.26 -10.05 20.38
N HIS A 245 -0.66 -10.17 21.30
CA HIS A 245 -0.77 -9.31 22.49
C HIS A 245 0.43 -9.47 23.46
N HIS A 246 1.08 -10.64 23.46
CA HIS A 246 2.30 -10.86 24.25
C HIS A 246 3.56 -10.37 23.59
N THR A 247 3.66 -10.40 22.27
CA THR A 247 4.94 -10.17 21.56
C THR A 247 5.02 -8.80 20.87
N LEU A 248 3.90 -8.23 20.45
CA LEU A 248 3.89 -6.96 19.71
C LEU A 248 4.24 -5.74 20.59
N PRO A 249 3.81 -5.65 21.86
CA PRO A 249 4.18 -4.52 22.72
C PRO A 249 5.69 -4.34 22.84
N ASP A 250 6.42 -5.39 23.20
CA ASP A 250 7.88 -5.34 23.33
C ASP A 250 8.56 -4.98 22.02
N PHE A 251 8.07 -5.52 20.90
CA PHE A 251 8.59 -5.20 19.59
C PHE A 251 8.48 -3.69 19.28
N ILE A 252 7.35 -3.07 19.58
CA ILE A 252 7.10 -1.64 19.34
C ILE A 252 7.94 -0.78 20.30
N MET A 253 7.91 -1.09 21.60
CA MET A 253 8.63 -0.32 22.61
C MET A 253 10.14 -0.37 22.44
N ASN A 254 10.70 -1.52 22.08
CA ASN A 254 12.15 -1.68 21.82
C ASN A 254 12.64 -0.89 20.60
N ARG A 255 11.72 -0.34 19.79
CA ARG A 255 12.01 0.55 18.65
C ARG A 255 11.62 2.00 18.88
N GLY A 256 11.35 2.38 20.13
CA GLY A 256 11.01 3.74 20.51
C GLY A 256 9.55 4.11 20.33
N GLY A 257 8.67 3.15 20.03
CA GLY A 257 7.23 3.38 19.99
C GLY A 257 6.54 3.25 21.35
N VAL A 258 5.28 3.61 21.37
CA VAL A 258 4.38 3.49 22.57
C VAL A 258 3.38 2.37 22.30
N SER A 259 3.23 1.45 23.23
CA SER A 259 2.23 0.40 23.16
C SER A 259 1.15 0.60 24.21
N LEU A 260 -0.09 0.67 23.76
CA LEU A 260 -1.25 0.57 24.62
C LEU A 260 -1.48 -0.89 25.03
N ARG A 261 -2.26 -1.10 26.08
CA ARG A 261 -2.68 -2.45 26.50
C ARG A 261 -4.05 -2.79 25.91
N PRO A 262 -4.38 -4.07 25.80
CA PRO A 262 -5.75 -4.50 25.54
C PRO A 262 -6.71 -3.86 26.55
N GLY A 263 -7.76 -3.21 26.05
CA GLY A 263 -8.73 -2.50 26.89
C GLY A 263 -8.44 -1.01 27.14
N ASP A 264 -7.26 -0.50 26.81
CA ASP A 264 -6.94 0.93 26.96
C ASP A 264 -7.72 1.84 25.99
N GLY A 265 -8.38 1.25 24.99
CA GLY A 265 -9.27 1.95 24.07
C GLY A 265 -8.86 1.89 22.62
N VAL A 266 -9.62 2.62 21.79
CA VAL A 266 -9.48 2.65 20.34
C VAL A 266 -8.36 3.59 19.93
N ILE A 267 -7.55 3.20 18.93
CA ILE A 267 -6.42 4.00 18.45
C ILE A 267 -6.82 5.45 18.08
N HIS A 268 -7.98 5.65 17.46
CA HIS A 268 -8.44 7.00 17.07
C HIS A 268 -8.66 7.92 18.25
N SER A 269 -9.18 7.40 19.36
CA SER A 269 -9.40 8.20 20.58
C SER A 269 -8.09 8.66 21.20
N TRP A 270 -7.05 7.84 21.12
CA TRP A 270 -5.73 8.17 21.60
C TRP A 270 -5.01 9.14 20.66
N LEU A 271 -5.04 8.88 19.35
CA LEU A 271 -4.47 9.79 18.37
C LEU A 271 -5.07 11.19 18.50
N ASN A 272 -6.39 11.34 18.60
CA ASN A 272 -7.05 12.63 18.83
C ASN A 272 -6.53 13.41 20.04
N ARG A 273 -5.99 12.73 21.04
CA ARG A 273 -5.42 13.37 22.24
C ARG A 273 -3.93 13.67 22.13
N MET A 274 -3.22 12.95 21.28
CA MET A 274 -1.75 12.95 21.21
C MET A 274 -1.21 13.67 19.99
N LEU A 275 -2.05 13.94 18.99
CA LEU A 275 -1.62 14.61 17.77
C LEU A 275 -1.32 16.09 17.99
N LEU A 276 -0.29 16.58 17.31
CA LEU A 276 -0.01 18.00 17.22
C LEU A 276 -0.74 18.57 16.00
N PRO A 277 -1.42 19.72 16.14
CA PRO A 277 -2.00 20.43 15.00
C PRO A 277 -0.96 20.77 13.94
N ASP A 278 -1.40 20.91 12.70
CA ASP A 278 -0.59 21.27 11.54
C ASP A 278 0.58 20.33 11.26
N THR A 279 0.41 19.06 11.55
CA THR A 279 1.36 17.97 11.24
C THR A 279 0.75 16.97 10.28
N VAL A 280 1.57 16.08 9.76
CA VAL A 280 1.13 14.97 8.90
C VAL A 280 1.43 13.65 9.61
N GLY A 281 0.45 12.78 9.64
CA GLY A 281 0.61 11.45 10.19
C GLY A 281 -0.06 10.40 9.33
N THR A 282 0.14 9.15 9.69
CA THR A 282 -0.47 8.01 9.04
C THR A 282 -1.01 7.01 10.05
N GLY A 283 -1.97 6.21 9.64
CA GLY A 283 -2.55 5.18 10.49
C GLY A 283 -2.94 3.93 9.74
N GLY A 284 -2.72 2.79 10.38
CA GLY A 284 -3.02 1.47 9.86
C GLY A 284 -4.50 1.10 9.84
N ASP A 285 -5.37 1.97 10.32
CA ASP A 285 -6.81 1.73 10.38
C ASP A 285 -7.58 2.58 9.37
N SER A 286 -8.65 2.04 8.78
CA SER A 286 -9.50 2.74 7.82
C SER A 286 -10.21 3.98 8.38
N HIS A 287 -10.34 4.08 9.71
CA HIS A 287 -10.95 5.21 10.42
C HIS A 287 -9.92 6.23 10.92
N THR A 288 -8.66 6.14 10.54
CA THR A 288 -7.61 7.11 10.89
C THR A 288 -7.96 8.54 10.47
N ARG A 289 -8.87 8.72 9.54
CA ARG A 289 -9.44 10.01 9.14
C ARG A 289 -10.18 10.79 10.24
N PHE A 290 -10.51 10.17 11.38
CA PHE A 290 -11.22 10.87 12.48
C PHE A 290 -10.45 12.07 13.08
N PRO A 291 -9.12 12.09 13.13
CA PRO A 291 -8.37 13.25 13.60
C PRO A 291 -8.42 14.50 12.70
N ILE A 292 -9.05 14.45 11.55
CA ILE A 292 -9.15 15.59 10.60
C ILE A 292 -9.66 16.88 11.26
N GLY A 293 -10.53 16.78 12.28
CA GLY A 293 -11.07 17.94 12.99
C GLY A 293 -10.06 18.82 13.68
N ILE A 294 -8.81 18.38 13.85
CA ILE A 294 -7.70 19.14 14.44
C ILE A 294 -6.58 19.47 13.46
N SER A 295 -6.87 19.49 12.19
CA SER A 295 -5.90 19.77 11.10
C SER A 295 -4.72 18.78 11.08
N PHE A 296 -5.04 17.48 11.06
CA PHE A 296 -4.07 16.41 11.00
C PHE A 296 -4.21 15.59 9.69
#